data_3df904732ad37c4c2e659a6089e42874
#
_entry.id   3df904732ad37c4c2e659a6089e42874
#
_cell.length_a   1.000
_cell.length_b   1.000
_cell.length_c   1.000
_cell.angle_alpha   90.00
_cell.angle_beta   90.00
_cell.angle_gamma   90.00
#
_symmetry.space_group_name_H-M   'P 1'
#
loop_
_entity.id
_entity.type
_entity.pdbx_description
1 polymer ?
#
loop_
_entity_poly.entity_id
_entity_poly.type
_entity_poly.pdbx_seq_one_letter_code
_entity_poly.pdbx_strand_id
1 'polypeptide(L)'
;MKTVNVCDFFSSPIGLGHVTRDIAIVKNIKNISINFVTGSGAAEILRKLDYKIDDVYNPPSFIVENGILNNQTKWLWNYFQYYKNCKKISEKIIKINNSDLIISDEDFASLTVAQNLKIPNILITDVLETKFTKGIASFIERKMNKSM
;
A
#
# COMPACT_ATOMS: atom_id res chain seq x y z
N MET A 1 -24.47 7.77 12.14
CA MET A 1 -23.30 7.36 11.31
C MET A 1 -22.47 8.61 11.00
N LYS A 2 -21.14 8.54 11.15
CA LYS A 2 -20.26 9.65 10.73
C LYS A 2 -20.25 9.67 9.20
N THR A 3 -20.46 10.85 8.61
CA THR A 3 -20.36 11.04 7.15
C THR A 3 -18.88 10.93 6.76
N VAL A 4 -18.56 10.16 5.73
CA VAL A 4 -17.24 10.09 5.15
C VAL A 4 -17.09 11.20 4.12
N ASN A 5 -16.15 12.11 4.34
CA ASN A 5 -15.89 13.24 3.45
C ASN A 5 -14.50 13.16 2.79
N VAL A 6 -13.52 12.60 3.51
CA VAL A 6 -12.13 12.50 3.06
C VAL A 6 -11.68 11.04 3.13
N CYS A 7 -11.14 10.55 2.02
CA CYS A 7 -10.57 9.22 1.91
C CYS A 7 -9.14 9.30 1.39
N ASP A 8 -8.19 8.75 2.14
CA ASP A 8 -6.87 8.43 1.60
C ASP A 8 -6.89 7.03 1.01
N PHE A 9 -6.55 6.93 -0.26
CA PHE A 9 -6.47 5.69 -1.01
C PHE A 9 -5.00 5.32 -1.22
N PHE A 10 -4.53 4.36 -0.47
CA PHE A 10 -3.17 3.83 -0.53
C PHE A 10 -3.10 2.73 -1.59
N SER A 11 -2.49 3.05 -2.72
CA SER A 11 -2.34 2.13 -3.85
C SER A 11 -0.92 1.57 -3.88
N SER A 12 -0.79 0.27 -4.08
CA SER A 12 0.53 -0.36 -4.24
C SER A 12 1.31 0.29 -5.37
N PRO A 13 2.57 0.72 -5.13
CA PRO A 13 3.41 1.30 -6.18
C PRO A 13 4.02 0.22 -7.10
N ILE A 14 3.80 -1.06 -6.78
CA ILE A 14 4.37 -2.19 -7.50
C ILE A 14 3.36 -2.73 -8.50
N GLY A 15 3.64 -2.53 -9.78
CA GLY A 15 2.77 -2.97 -10.87
C GLY A 15 1.64 -1.99 -11.20
N LEU A 16 1.30 -1.91 -12.48
CA LEU A 16 0.27 -0.99 -12.96
C LEU A 16 -1.16 -1.53 -12.82
N GLY A 17 -1.29 -2.83 -12.53
CA GLY A 17 -2.59 -3.47 -12.34
C GLY A 17 -3.38 -2.89 -11.17
N HIS A 18 -2.71 -2.60 -10.06
CA HIS A 18 -3.33 -2.01 -8.88
C HIS A 18 -3.93 -0.64 -9.20
N VAL A 19 -3.14 0.29 -9.70
CA VAL A 19 -3.61 1.64 -10.00
C VAL A 19 -4.75 1.68 -11.02
N THR A 20 -4.77 0.77 -12.00
CA THR A 20 -5.88 0.70 -12.97
C THR A 20 -7.17 0.21 -12.33
N ARG A 21 -7.10 -0.78 -11.44
CA ARG A 21 -8.23 -1.25 -10.61
C ARG A 21 -8.73 -0.12 -9.72
N ASP A 22 -7.83 0.58 -9.05
CA ASP A 22 -8.16 1.65 -8.11
C ASP A 22 -8.86 2.82 -8.79
N ILE A 23 -8.41 3.22 -9.98
CA ILE A 23 -9.07 4.22 -10.81
C ILE A 23 -10.51 3.79 -11.15
N ALA A 24 -10.70 2.52 -11.52
CA ALA A 24 -12.03 2.00 -11.83
C ALA A 24 -12.96 2.04 -10.61
N ILE A 25 -12.45 1.75 -9.42
CA ILE A 25 -13.19 1.85 -8.16
C ILE A 25 -13.56 3.31 -7.88
N VAL A 26 -12.57 4.20 -7.89
CA VAL A 26 -12.75 5.61 -7.53
C VAL A 26 -13.71 6.35 -8.46
N LYS A 27 -13.73 6.02 -9.76
CA LYS A 27 -14.71 6.58 -10.72
C LYS A 27 -16.18 6.36 -10.32
N ASN A 28 -16.44 5.37 -9.46
CA ASN A 28 -17.78 5.06 -8.97
C ASN A 28 -18.07 5.62 -7.57
N ILE A 29 -17.08 6.23 -6.91
CA ILE A 29 -17.24 6.90 -5.62
C ILE A 29 -17.65 8.35 -5.87
N LYS A 30 -18.75 8.77 -5.23
CA LYS A 30 -19.27 10.14 -5.36
C LYS A 30 -19.31 10.82 -3.99
N ASN A 31 -19.16 12.14 -4.00
CA ASN A 31 -19.27 12.99 -2.81
C ASN A 31 -18.23 12.72 -1.71
N ILE A 32 -17.08 12.12 -2.08
CA ILE A 32 -15.95 11.90 -1.18
C ILE A 32 -14.71 12.48 -1.86
N SER A 33 -13.94 13.28 -1.13
CA SER A 33 -12.63 13.75 -1.59
C SER A 33 -11.63 12.61 -1.49
N ILE A 34 -11.11 12.15 -2.62
CA ILE A 34 -10.11 11.09 -2.70
C ILE A 34 -8.72 11.69 -2.86
N ASN A 35 -7.78 11.26 -2.04
CA ASN A 35 -6.36 11.53 -2.17
C ASN A 35 -5.62 10.20 -2.34
N PHE A 36 -4.92 10.01 -3.45
CA PHE A 36 -4.11 8.83 -3.65
C PHE A 36 -2.74 8.96 -2.98
N VAL A 37 -2.30 7.91 -2.34
CA VAL A 37 -0.95 7.78 -1.77
C VAL A 37 -0.28 6.58 -2.42
N THR A 38 0.79 6.83 -3.17
CA THR A 38 1.48 5.79 -3.94
C THR A 38 2.89 6.25 -4.31
N GLY A 39 3.45 5.72 -5.38
CA GLY A 39 4.76 6.10 -5.91
C GLY A 39 5.04 5.52 -7.30
N SER A 40 6.20 5.87 -7.85
CA SER A 40 6.70 5.31 -9.10
C SER A 40 5.73 5.47 -10.29
N GLY A 41 5.61 4.45 -11.13
CA GLY A 41 4.76 4.47 -12.33
C GLY A 41 3.26 4.65 -12.05
N ALA A 42 2.78 4.20 -10.88
CA ALA A 42 1.39 4.42 -10.48
C ALA A 42 1.08 5.90 -10.27
N ALA A 43 2.01 6.64 -9.64
CA ALA A 43 1.88 8.08 -9.46
C ALA A 43 1.85 8.83 -10.80
N GLU A 44 2.66 8.40 -11.78
CA GLU A 44 2.65 9.01 -13.12
C GLU A 44 1.31 8.88 -13.83
N ILE A 45 0.68 7.71 -13.74
CA ILE A 45 -0.65 7.47 -14.33
C ILE A 45 -1.71 8.35 -13.67
N LEU A 46 -1.74 8.37 -12.35
CA LEU A 46 -2.71 9.18 -11.59
C LEU A 46 -2.55 10.67 -11.87
N ARG A 47 -1.30 11.16 -11.99
CA ARG A 47 -1.01 12.56 -12.33
C ARG A 47 -1.52 12.93 -13.72
N LYS A 48 -1.38 12.03 -14.70
CA LYS A 48 -1.90 12.25 -16.06
C LYS A 48 -3.43 12.30 -16.13
N LEU A 49 -4.10 11.79 -15.12
CA LEU A 49 -5.56 11.77 -14.98
C LEU A 49 -6.08 12.83 -14.00
N ASP A 50 -5.22 13.78 -13.61
CA ASP A 50 -5.53 14.90 -12.70
C ASP A 50 -6.07 14.49 -11.31
N TYR A 51 -5.69 13.30 -10.84
CA TYR A 51 -5.99 12.92 -9.47
C TYR A 51 -5.06 13.63 -8.47
N LYS A 52 -5.60 13.95 -7.30
CA LYS A 52 -4.79 14.39 -6.17
C LYS A 52 -3.93 13.23 -5.67
N ILE A 53 -2.60 13.44 -5.57
CA ILE A 53 -1.65 12.39 -5.21
C ILE A 53 -0.59 12.87 -4.23
N ASP A 54 -0.21 11.97 -3.33
CA ASP A 54 1.04 12.01 -2.57
C ASP A 54 1.99 10.94 -3.14
N ASP A 55 2.98 11.35 -3.93
CA ASP A 55 3.99 10.49 -4.56
C ASP A 55 5.16 10.32 -3.59
N VAL A 56 5.06 9.37 -2.68
CA VAL A 56 5.96 9.24 -1.52
C VAL A 56 6.53 7.83 -1.34
N TYR A 57 6.01 6.84 -2.06
CA TYR A 57 6.43 5.47 -1.94
C TYR A 57 7.51 5.10 -2.95
N ASN A 58 8.63 4.62 -2.43
CA ASN A 58 9.76 4.17 -3.23
C ASN A 58 10.17 2.74 -2.81
N PRO A 59 9.49 1.71 -3.33
CA PRO A 59 9.74 0.32 -2.95
C PRO A 59 11.16 -0.11 -3.38
N PRO A 60 11.80 -1.00 -2.60
CA PRO A 60 13.08 -1.56 -3.00
C PRO A 60 12.93 -2.37 -4.29
N SER A 61 13.86 -2.16 -5.22
CA SER A 61 13.91 -2.95 -6.45
C SER A 61 14.07 -4.43 -6.15
N PHE A 62 13.47 -5.26 -6.96
CA PHE A 62 13.63 -6.73 -6.89
C PHE A 62 14.06 -7.26 -8.27
N ILE A 63 14.94 -8.25 -8.23
CA ILE A 63 15.41 -8.95 -9.42
C ILE A 63 14.98 -10.40 -9.27
N VAL A 64 14.19 -10.87 -10.23
CA VAL A 64 13.74 -12.26 -10.30
C VAL A 64 14.43 -12.95 -11.46
N GLU A 65 15.16 -14.01 -11.18
CA GLU A 65 15.81 -14.86 -12.18
C GLU A 65 15.28 -16.29 -12.03
N ASN A 66 14.81 -16.85 -13.12
CA ASN A 66 14.21 -18.21 -13.15
C ASN A 66 13.10 -18.41 -12.09
N GLY A 67 12.29 -17.38 -11.85
CA GLY A 67 11.21 -17.40 -10.86
C GLY A 67 11.68 -17.33 -9.40
N ILE A 68 12.95 -17.06 -9.15
CA ILE A 68 13.53 -16.96 -7.80
C ILE A 68 14.02 -15.53 -7.57
N LEU A 69 13.64 -14.97 -6.43
CA LEU A 69 14.09 -13.65 -6.01
C LEU A 69 15.58 -13.69 -5.64
N ASN A 70 16.39 -12.85 -6.29
CA ASN A 70 17.81 -12.72 -5.97
C ASN A 70 18.03 -12.07 -4.62
N ASN A 71 19.04 -12.55 -3.87
CA ASN A 71 19.40 -12.03 -2.54
C ASN A 71 18.20 -11.87 -1.60
N GLN A 72 17.39 -12.91 -1.45
CA GLN A 72 16.14 -12.92 -0.69
C GLN A 72 16.24 -12.27 0.71
N THR A 73 17.28 -12.60 1.48
CA THR A 73 17.47 -12.06 2.84
C THR A 73 17.73 -10.57 2.85
N LYS A 74 18.56 -10.06 1.93
CA LYS A 74 18.83 -8.63 1.78
C LYS A 74 17.58 -7.89 1.31
N TRP A 75 16.85 -8.46 0.36
CA TRP A 75 15.60 -7.88 -0.12
C TRP A 75 14.55 -7.80 0.98
N LEU A 76 14.35 -8.89 1.75
CA LEU A 76 13.43 -8.91 2.89
C LEU A 76 13.77 -7.87 3.95
N TRP A 77 15.06 -7.69 4.24
CA TRP A 77 15.51 -6.66 5.16
C TRP A 77 15.19 -5.25 4.65
N ASN A 78 15.49 -4.98 3.38
CA ASN A 78 15.18 -3.70 2.74
C ASN A 78 13.67 -3.45 2.71
N TYR A 79 12.88 -4.48 2.39
CA TYR A 79 11.43 -4.41 2.39
C TYR A 79 10.87 -4.15 3.79
N PHE A 80 11.42 -4.75 4.82
CA PHE A 80 11.03 -4.48 6.20
C PHE A 80 11.31 -3.02 6.60
N GLN A 81 12.46 -2.47 6.21
CA GLN A 81 12.76 -1.04 6.46
C GLN A 81 11.80 -0.13 5.68
N TYR A 82 11.54 -0.47 4.43
CA TYR A 82 10.55 0.21 3.59
C TYR A 82 9.17 0.20 4.24
N TYR A 83 8.68 -0.95 4.68
CA TYR A 83 7.40 -1.10 5.39
C TYR A 83 7.32 -0.20 6.64
N LYS A 84 8.38 -0.17 7.45
CA LYS A 84 8.45 0.71 8.62
C LYS A 84 8.38 2.20 8.24
N ASN A 85 9.02 2.56 7.14
CA ASN A 85 8.98 3.92 6.62
C ASN A 85 7.59 4.27 6.09
N CYS A 86 6.96 3.37 5.32
CA CYS A 86 5.60 3.53 4.83
C CYS A 86 4.62 3.76 5.99
N LYS A 87 4.74 3.04 7.11
CA LYS A 87 3.89 3.29 8.30
C LYS A 87 4.01 4.71 8.82
N LYS A 88 5.24 5.26 8.92
CA LYS A 88 5.45 6.64 9.37
C LYS A 88 4.86 7.66 8.39
N ILE A 89 5.06 7.43 7.09
CA ILE A 89 4.52 8.28 6.03
C ILE A 89 2.98 8.25 6.06
N SER A 90 2.39 7.05 6.10
CA SER A 90 0.94 6.87 6.16
C SER A 90 0.33 7.57 7.38
N GLU A 91 0.93 7.40 8.56
CA GLU A 91 0.45 8.05 9.77
C GLU A 91 0.46 9.58 9.66
N LYS A 92 1.53 10.14 9.08
CA LYS A 92 1.66 11.58 8.85
C LYS A 92 0.58 12.08 7.88
N ILE A 93 0.38 11.40 6.74
CA ILE A 93 -0.60 11.81 5.72
C ILE A 93 -2.03 11.72 6.27
N ILE A 94 -2.38 10.60 6.89
CA ILE A 94 -3.71 10.38 7.47
C ILE A 94 -4.07 11.48 8.49
N LYS A 95 -3.09 11.88 9.33
CA LYS A 95 -3.28 12.95 10.31
C LYS A 95 -3.41 14.33 9.66
N ILE A 96 -2.59 14.63 8.63
CA ILE A 96 -2.64 15.91 7.91
C ILE A 96 -3.97 16.06 7.18
N ASN A 97 -4.42 15.00 6.49
CA ASN A 97 -5.65 15.02 5.71
C ASN A 97 -6.92 14.91 6.59
N ASN A 98 -6.74 14.53 7.86
CA ASN A 98 -7.87 14.25 8.77
C ASN A 98 -8.86 13.25 8.16
N SER A 99 -8.33 12.14 7.64
CA SER A 99 -9.05 11.18 6.83
C SER A 99 -10.12 10.45 7.63
N ASP A 100 -11.30 10.29 7.04
CA ASP A 100 -12.46 9.60 7.62
C ASP A 100 -12.49 8.12 7.26
N LEU A 101 -11.85 7.77 6.14
CA LEU A 101 -11.78 6.42 5.57
C LEU A 101 -10.40 6.18 4.97
N ILE A 102 -9.87 5.00 5.16
CA ILE A 102 -8.66 4.52 4.49
C ILE A 102 -9.02 3.34 3.59
N ILE A 103 -8.60 3.41 2.33
CA ILE A 103 -8.64 2.26 1.42
C ILE A 103 -7.19 1.89 1.13
N SER A 104 -6.85 0.62 1.31
CA SER A 104 -5.50 0.09 1.11
C SER A 104 -5.56 -1.01 0.06
N ASP A 105 -4.95 -0.78 -1.11
CA ASP A 105 -4.75 -1.80 -2.12
C ASP A 105 -3.32 -2.35 -2.00
N GLU A 106 -3.22 -3.55 -1.40
CA GLU A 106 -1.96 -4.24 -1.09
C GLU A 106 -0.96 -3.40 -0.25
N ASP A 107 -1.44 -2.34 0.42
CA ASP A 107 -0.64 -1.57 1.36
C ASP A 107 -0.99 -1.90 2.82
N PHE A 108 -0.32 -2.90 3.34
CA PHE A 108 -0.49 -3.33 4.72
C PHE A 108 0.05 -2.32 5.75
N ALA A 109 0.89 -1.38 5.33
CA ALA A 109 1.43 -0.36 6.21
C ALA A 109 0.35 0.65 6.61
N SER A 110 -0.37 1.20 5.64
CA SER A 110 -1.48 2.12 5.88
C SER A 110 -2.65 1.43 6.61
N LEU A 111 -2.94 0.17 6.26
CA LEU A 111 -3.95 -0.64 6.95
C LEU A 111 -3.64 -0.74 8.46
N THR A 112 -2.40 -1.11 8.80
CA THR A 112 -1.97 -1.21 10.21
C THR A 112 -2.10 0.14 10.93
N VAL A 113 -1.76 1.25 10.27
CA VAL A 113 -1.88 2.60 10.85
C VAL A 113 -3.35 2.96 11.06
N ALA A 114 -4.21 2.70 10.07
CA ALA A 114 -5.65 2.97 10.18
C ALA A 114 -6.28 2.22 11.35
N GLN A 115 -5.93 0.94 11.53
CA GLN A 115 -6.38 0.14 12.66
C GLN A 115 -5.93 0.72 14.01
N ASN A 116 -4.66 1.11 14.13
CA ASN A 116 -4.12 1.72 15.34
C ASN A 116 -4.79 3.06 15.67
N LEU A 117 -5.14 3.84 14.67
CA LEU A 117 -5.84 5.11 14.81
C LEU A 117 -7.37 4.96 14.93
N LYS A 118 -7.88 3.71 14.83
CA LYS A 118 -9.32 3.38 14.86
C LYS A 118 -10.12 4.10 13.76
N ILE A 119 -9.51 4.28 12.60
CA ILE A 119 -10.15 4.84 11.42
C ILE A 119 -10.76 3.69 10.61
N PRO A 120 -12.01 3.82 10.12
CA PRO A 120 -12.61 2.87 9.20
C PRO A 120 -11.68 2.58 8.02
N ASN A 121 -11.52 1.30 7.67
CA ASN A 121 -10.59 0.93 6.61
C ASN A 121 -11.10 -0.25 5.78
N ILE A 122 -10.66 -0.30 4.53
CA ILE A 122 -10.97 -1.35 3.56
C ILE A 122 -9.64 -1.86 3.00
N LEU A 123 -9.43 -3.17 3.03
CA LEU A 123 -8.30 -3.82 2.36
C LEU A 123 -8.78 -4.42 1.03
N ILE A 124 -8.07 -4.09 -0.04
CA ILE A 124 -8.17 -4.75 -1.34
C ILE A 124 -6.90 -5.59 -1.49
N THR A 125 -7.04 -6.88 -1.69
CA THR A 125 -5.89 -7.78 -1.85
C THR A 125 -6.25 -9.01 -2.66
N ASP A 126 -5.31 -9.46 -3.47
CA ASP A 126 -5.41 -10.69 -4.24
C ASP A 126 -4.79 -11.88 -3.48
N VAL A 127 -3.89 -11.60 -2.53
CA VAL A 127 -3.12 -12.61 -1.80
C VAL A 127 -3.10 -12.31 -0.31
N LEU A 128 -3.71 -13.21 0.48
CA LEU A 128 -3.67 -13.11 1.95
C LEU A 128 -2.40 -13.72 2.56
N GLU A 129 -1.73 -14.61 1.83
CA GLU A 129 -0.49 -15.24 2.26
C GLU A 129 0.51 -15.29 1.13
N THR A 130 1.74 -14.89 1.42
CA THR A 130 2.86 -15.02 0.49
C THR A 130 3.68 -16.28 0.76
N LYS A 131 4.26 -16.87 -0.28
CA LYS A 131 5.17 -18.04 -0.22
C LYS A 131 6.35 -17.86 -1.18
N PHE A 132 7.02 -16.71 -1.07
CA PHE A 132 8.11 -16.35 -1.99
C PHE A 132 9.48 -16.84 -1.52
N THR A 133 9.61 -17.25 -0.26
CA THR A 133 10.90 -17.59 0.32
C THR A 133 10.99 -19.06 0.75
N LYS A 134 12.21 -19.56 0.82
CA LYS A 134 12.53 -20.91 1.30
C LYS A 134 13.52 -20.85 2.47
N GLY A 135 13.63 -21.95 3.24
CA GLY A 135 14.57 -22.04 4.36
C GLY A 135 14.25 -21.10 5.52
N ILE A 136 15.27 -20.49 6.12
CA ILE A 136 15.12 -19.60 7.29
C ILE A 136 14.27 -18.38 6.96
N ALA A 137 14.37 -17.84 5.73
CA ALA A 137 13.58 -16.70 5.30
C ALA A 137 12.06 -16.99 5.30
N SER A 138 11.66 -18.25 5.09
CA SER A 138 10.24 -18.64 5.14
C SER A 138 9.63 -18.51 6.55
N PHE A 139 10.45 -18.56 7.60
CA PHE A 139 9.98 -18.32 8.96
C PHE A 139 9.64 -16.85 9.17
N ILE A 140 10.47 -15.94 8.64
CA ILE A 140 10.23 -14.49 8.69
C ILE A 140 8.98 -14.14 7.88
N GLU A 141 8.87 -14.68 6.67
CA GLU A 141 7.70 -14.49 5.80
C GLU A 141 6.40 -14.97 6.48
N ARG A 142 6.41 -16.15 7.10
CA ARG A 142 5.25 -16.65 7.88
C ARG A 142 4.89 -15.75 9.05
N LYS A 143 5.88 -15.16 9.72
CA LYS A 143 5.63 -14.21 10.79
C LYS A 143 5.03 -12.91 10.27
N MET A 144 5.48 -12.45 9.11
CA MET A 144 4.89 -11.29 8.43
C MET A 144 3.44 -11.58 8.02
N ASN A 145 3.17 -12.70 7.37
CA ASN A 145 1.80 -13.11 7.00
C ASN A 145 0.84 -13.19 8.19
N LYS A 146 1.34 -13.57 9.38
CA LYS A 146 0.52 -13.60 10.60
C LYS A 146 0.29 -12.22 11.24
N SER A 147 1.09 -11.22 10.87
CA SER A 147 0.97 -9.86 11.39
C SER A 147 0.11 -8.95 10.53
N MET A 148 -0.29 -9.43 9.38
CA MET A 148 -1.26 -8.84 8.46
C MET A 148 -2.67 -9.32 8.76
#